data_321e282904225101d37ae23a92a94ce6
#
_entry.id   321e282904225101d37ae23a92a94ce6
#
_cell.length_a   1.000
_cell.length_b   1.000
_cell.length_c   1.000
_cell.angle_alpha   90.00
_cell.angle_beta   90.00
_cell.angle_gamma   90.00
#
_symmetry.space_group_name_H-M   'P 1'
#
loop_
_entity.id
_entity.type
_entity.pdbx_description
1 polymer ?
#
loop_
_entity_poly.entity_id
_entity_poly.type
_entity_poly.pdbx_seq_one_letter_code
_entity_poly.pdbx_strand_id
1 'polypeptide(L)'
;MSLISSYWEGFIKKLEEREGKNSVLVSLLKQAKIVSLTDDKITLSVVSQGTYDFLEKRIDKIEADFFEYSQKKIEINFTVKAPSKKSIVPPLLSFEPSIEDIFAKAGLNKKYNFDNFAVSTSNQVAYAAAQAVVKNPGSAYNPLFLYGGVGVGKTHIAQSVAKKMLEEDRNKKVYFCPGDNFTNELIESIRGKSTGRFRQKYRYLNLLIIDDIQFIAGKNAVQEEFFHTFNSIASSGGQIILTSDRPPSAIKNLEDRLHSRFLGGLTVDIQSPDFELRSAILLIKAKEKNINIDIEAVKIIAERITDCRGLEGALLSIYAKVFGTKEQI
;
A
#
# COMPACT_ATOMS: atom_id res chain seq x y z
N MET A 1 -4.91 -27.64 41.10
CA MET A 1 -5.79 -28.33 40.13
C MET A 1 -7.04 -28.71 40.85
N SER A 2 -8.23 -28.33 40.39
CA SER A 2 -9.51 -28.72 41.07
C SER A 2 -9.76 -30.21 40.86
N LEU A 3 -10.39 -30.85 41.84
CA LEU A 3 -10.78 -32.28 41.79
C LEU A 3 -11.50 -32.65 40.46
N ILE A 4 -12.28 -31.75 39.91
CA ILE A 4 -13.08 -31.96 38.70
C ILE A 4 -12.21 -31.98 37.42
N SER A 5 -11.08 -31.25 37.39
CA SER A 5 -10.13 -31.31 36.25
C SER A 5 -9.49 -32.70 36.12
N SER A 6 -9.20 -33.38 37.25
CA SER A 6 -8.67 -34.74 37.23
C SER A 6 -9.74 -35.77 36.83
N TYR A 7 -11.01 -35.54 37.17
CA TYR A 7 -12.13 -36.36 36.69
C TYR A 7 -12.35 -36.26 35.19
N TRP A 8 -12.22 -35.07 34.62
CA TRP A 8 -12.33 -34.87 33.16
C TRP A 8 -11.25 -35.60 32.38
N GLU A 9 -10.00 -35.50 32.79
CA GLU A 9 -8.89 -36.22 32.15
C GLU A 9 -9.04 -37.75 32.27
N GLY A 10 -9.47 -38.23 33.43
CA GLY A 10 -9.75 -39.66 33.65
C GLY A 10 -10.93 -40.17 32.80
N PHE A 11 -11.98 -39.37 32.66
CA PHE A 11 -13.14 -39.68 31.81
C PHE A 11 -12.71 -39.79 30.33
N ILE A 12 -11.92 -38.87 29.81
CA ILE A 12 -11.44 -38.95 28.44
C ILE A 12 -10.62 -40.21 28.18
N LYS A 13 -9.77 -40.62 29.13
CA LYS A 13 -9.00 -41.88 29.03
C LYS A 13 -9.93 -43.10 28.97
N LYS A 14 -10.92 -43.16 29.86
CA LYS A 14 -11.90 -44.28 29.88
C LYS A 14 -12.75 -44.31 28.62
N LEU A 15 -13.11 -43.14 28.07
CA LEU A 15 -13.85 -43.06 26.81
C LEU A 15 -12.98 -43.53 25.62
N GLU A 16 -11.68 -43.26 25.65
CA GLU A 16 -10.70 -43.74 24.65
C GLU A 16 -10.54 -45.27 24.68
N GLU A 17 -10.52 -45.86 25.87
CA GLU A 17 -10.46 -47.32 26.04
C GLU A 17 -11.71 -47.99 25.50
N ARG A 18 -12.90 -47.35 25.66
CA ARG A 18 -14.19 -47.89 25.23
C ARG A 18 -14.44 -47.72 23.72
N GLU A 19 -14.19 -46.57 23.17
CA GLU A 19 -14.50 -46.22 21.78
C GLU A 19 -13.32 -46.37 20.81
N GLY A 20 -12.09 -46.57 21.33
CA GLY A 20 -10.89 -46.71 20.57
C GLY A 20 -10.13 -45.38 20.31
N LYS A 21 -8.82 -45.50 20.10
CA LYS A 21 -7.91 -44.32 19.89
C LYS A 21 -8.24 -43.47 18.64
N ASN A 22 -8.93 -44.06 17.67
CA ASN A 22 -9.29 -43.40 16.42
C ASN A 22 -10.70 -42.80 16.43
N SER A 23 -11.39 -42.77 17.56
CA SER A 23 -12.73 -42.17 17.69
C SER A 23 -12.64 -40.65 17.46
N VAL A 24 -13.44 -40.16 16.52
CA VAL A 24 -13.55 -38.70 16.23
C VAL A 24 -14.02 -37.97 17.48
N LEU A 25 -14.96 -38.52 18.25
CA LEU A 25 -15.46 -37.92 19.47
C LEU A 25 -14.34 -37.69 20.50
N VAL A 26 -13.53 -38.74 20.77
CA VAL A 26 -12.42 -38.69 21.72
C VAL A 26 -11.38 -37.67 21.27
N SER A 27 -11.05 -37.65 19.98
CA SER A 27 -10.08 -36.69 19.39
C SER A 27 -10.54 -35.25 19.58
N LEU A 28 -11.82 -34.96 19.34
CA LEU A 28 -12.38 -33.61 19.50
C LEU A 28 -12.44 -33.17 20.95
N LEU A 29 -12.83 -34.07 21.88
CA LEU A 29 -12.85 -33.77 23.30
C LEU A 29 -11.46 -33.55 23.89
N LYS A 30 -10.44 -34.24 23.40
CA LYS A 30 -9.01 -34.00 23.76
C LYS A 30 -8.50 -32.62 23.31
N GLN A 31 -9.02 -32.11 22.21
CA GLN A 31 -8.63 -30.79 21.69
C GLN A 31 -9.38 -29.63 22.41
N ALA A 32 -10.50 -29.94 23.06
CA ALA A 32 -11.29 -28.96 23.79
C ALA A 32 -10.56 -28.50 25.07
N LYS A 33 -10.57 -27.19 25.35
CA LYS A 33 -9.93 -26.62 26.54
C LYS A 33 -10.97 -26.20 27.55
N ILE A 34 -10.80 -26.54 28.83
CA ILE A 34 -11.65 -26.08 29.93
C ILE A 34 -11.47 -24.56 30.05
N VAL A 35 -12.57 -23.82 29.90
CA VAL A 35 -12.64 -22.35 30.06
C VAL A 35 -13.13 -21.96 31.44
N SER A 36 -14.15 -22.62 31.92
CA SER A 36 -14.67 -22.44 33.28
C SER A 36 -15.12 -23.78 33.87
N LEU A 37 -14.98 -23.86 35.18
CA LEU A 37 -15.29 -25.06 35.95
C LEU A 37 -15.93 -24.64 37.27
N THR A 38 -17.17 -25.12 37.49
CA THR A 38 -17.90 -24.99 38.74
C THR A 38 -18.31 -26.39 39.24
N ASP A 39 -18.89 -26.49 40.43
CA ASP A 39 -19.24 -27.79 41.03
C ASP A 39 -20.30 -28.57 40.26
N ASP A 40 -21.06 -27.90 39.39
CA ASP A 40 -22.19 -28.45 38.63
C ASP A 40 -22.09 -28.23 37.12
N LYS A 41 -21.05 -27.50 36.65
CA LYS A 41 -20.93 -27.10 35.24
C LYS A 41 -19.51 -27.05 34.72
N ILE A 42 -19.30 -27.64 33.53
CA ILE A 42 -18.03 -27.54 32.79
C ILE A 42 -18.28 -26.80 31.47
N THR A 43 -17.52 -25.74 31.21
CA THR A 43 -17.54 -25.08 29.91
C THR A 43 -16.25 -25.36 29.15
N LEU A 44 -16.38 -25.92 27.96
CA LEU A 44 -15.30 -26.33 27.09
C LEU A 44 -15.22 -25.43 25.84
N SER A 45 -14.03 -24.91 25.53
CA SER A 45 -13.79 -24.15 24.31
C SER A 45 -13.33 -25.07 23.19
N VAL A 46 -14.01 -25.03 22.07
CA VAL A 46 -13.68 -25.77 20.84
C VAL A 46 -13.12 -24.88 19.74
N VAL A 47 -12.40 -25.47 18.78
CA VAL A 47 -11.58 -24.75 17.79
C VAL A 47 -12.42 -24.16 16.64
N SER A 48 -13.55 -24.78 16.30
CA SER A 48 -14.37 -24.38 15.13
C SER A 48 -15.86 -24.60 15.35
N GLN A 49 -16.69 -23.90 14.57
CA GLN A 49 -18.15 -24.07 14.58
C GLN A 49 -18.55 -25.51 14.22
N GLY A 50 -17.88 -26.16 13.27
CA GLY A 50 -18.17 -27.56 12.92
C GLY A 50 -17.88 -28.51 14.06
N THR A 51 -16.86 -28.26 14.90
CA THR A 51 -16.59 -29.03 16.12
C THR A 51 -17.67 -28.81 17.18
N TYR A 52 -18.12 -27.57 17.33
CA TYR A 52 -19.24 -27.22 18.24
C TYR A 52 -20.49 -27.98 17.84
N ASP A 53 -20.94 -27.88 16.59
CA ASP A 53 -22.17 -28.51 16.11
C ASP A 53 -22.12 -30.05 16.21
N PHE A 54 -20.94 -30.64 16.07
CA PHE A 54 -20.72 -32.07 16.19
C PHE A 54 -20.86 -32.55 17.65
N LEU A 55 -20.27 -31.82 18.59
CA LEU A 55 -20.29 -32.14 20.02
C LEU A 55 -21.64 -31.81 20.67
N GLU A 56 -22.24 -30.67 20.28
CA GLU A 56 -23.57 -30.26 20.78
C GLU A 56 -24.66 -31.28 20.48
N LYS A 57 -24.66 -31.87 19.29
CA LYS A 57 -25.60 -32.95 18.92
C LYS A 57 -25.41 -34.22 19.73
N ARG A 58 -24.36 -34.35 20.51
CA ARG A 58 -24.02 -35.54 21.32
C ARG A 58 -23.88 -35.23 22.78
N ILE A 59 -24.32 -34.05 23.21
CA ILE A 59 -24.11 -33.54 24.56
C ILE A 59 -24.78 -34.44 25.58
N ASP A 60 -26.02 -34.87 25.34
CA ASP A 60 -26.78 -35.77 26.22
C ASP A 60 -26.03 -37.10 26.46
N LYS A 61 -25.41 -37.64 25.42
CA LYS A 61 -24.60 -38.87 25.51
C LYS A 61 -23.32 -38.64 26.31
N ILE A 62 -22.65 -37.52 26.07
CA ILE A 62 -21.41 -37.17 26.76
C ILE A 62 -21.65 -36.92 28.24
N GLU A 63 -22.76 -36.26 28.61
CA GLU A 63 -23.15 -36.02 29.98
C GLU A 63 -23.55 -37.33 30.68
N ALA A 64 -24.29 -38.25 30.01
CA ALA A 64 -24.64 -39.55 30.54
C ALA A 64 -23.40 -40.42 30.80
N ASP A 65 -22.45 -40.46 29.82
CA ASP A 65 -21.19 -41.20 29.97
C ASP A 65 -20.29 -40.59 31.05
N PHE A 66 -20.32 -39.27 31.22
CA PHE A 66 -19.56 -38.59 32.29
C PHE A 66 -20.20 -38.86 33.68
N PHE A 67 -21.54 -38.89 33.76
CA PHE A 67 -22.24 -39.25 34.98
C PHE A 67 -21.95 -40.70 35.41
N GLU A 68 -21.96 -41.66 34.46
CA GLU A 68 -21.60 -43.05 34.73
C GLU A 68 -20.18 -43.20 35.27
N TYR A 69 -19.25 -42.35 34.78
CA TYR A 69 -17.85 -42.34 35.23
C TYR A 69 -17.68 -41.69 36.60
N SER A 70 -18.24 -40.49 36.81
CA SER A 70 -17.96 -39.62 37.96
C SER A 70 -18.95 -39.74 39.09
N GLN A 71 -20.12 -40.37 38.85
CA GLN A 71 -21.30 -40.39 39.74
C GLN A 71 -21.79 -39.00 40.15
N LYS A 72 -21.42 -37.97 39.32
CA LYS A 72 -21.83 -36.57 39.54
C LYS A 72 -22.56 -36.06 38.32
N LYS A 73 -23.70 -35.42 38.56
CA LYS A 73 -24.47 -34.75 37.51
C LYS A 73 -23.82 -33.39 37.23
N ILE A 74 -23.21 -33.24 36.08
CA ILE A 74 -22.53 -32.01 35.65
C ILE A 74 -23.08 -31.64 34.28
N GLU A 75 -23.44 -30.38 34.13
CA GLU A 75 -23.82 -29.78 32.86
C GLU A 75 -22.58 -29.46 32.03
N ILE A 76 -22.50 -29.94 30.79
CA ILE A 76 -21.38 -29.72 29.88
C ILE A 76 -21.83 -28.73 28.83
N ASN A 77 -21.10 -27.61 28.70
CA ASN A 77 -21.32 -26.60 27.66
C ASN A 77 -20.13 -26.44 26.75
N PHE A 78 -20.41 -26.31 25.47
CA PHE A 78 -19.37 -25.97 24.48
C PHE A 78 -19.47 -24.51 24.10
N THR A 79 -18.32 -23.87 23.87
CA THR A 79 -18.22 -22.53 23.31
C THR A 79 -17.23 -22.56 22.18
N VAL A 80 -17.57 -21.95 21.04
CA VAL A 80 -16.61 -21.74 19.99
C VAL A 80 -15.65 -20.66 20.48
N LYS A 81 -14.38 -20.94 20.51
CA LYS A 81 -13.38 -19.92 20.74
C LYS A 81 -13.57 -18.89 19.65
N ALA A 82 -14.19 -17.73 19.98
CA ALA A 82 -14.06 -16.58 19.10
C ALA A 82 -12.58 -16.46 18.74
N PRO A 83 -12.21 -16.21 17.46
CA PRO A 83 -10.81 -16.04 17.12
C PRO A 83 -10.27 -15.03 18.13
N SER A 84 -9.55 -15.50 19.12
CA SER A 84 -8.89 -14.63 20.07
C SER A 84 -8.08 -13.73 19.14
N LYS A 85 -8.40 -12.41 19.13
CA LYS A 85 -7.35 -11.45 18.76
C LYS A 85 -6.14 -12.00 19.52
N LYS A 86 -5.21 -12.61 18.77
CA LYS A 86 -3.93 -13.01 19.34
C LYS A 86 -3.56 -11.80 20.16
N SER A 87 -3.47 -11.93 21.47
CA SER A 87 -2.74 -10.97 22.27
C SER A 87 -1.38 -10.97 21.57
N ILE A 88 -1.14 -9.95 20.79
CA ILE A 88 0.16 -9.65 20.26
C ILE A 88 0.94 -9.39 21.55
N VAL A 89 1.56 -10.44 22.09
CA VAL A 89 2.77 -10.24 22.87
C VAL A 89 3.63 -9.47 21.90
N PRO A 90 3.93 -8.17 22.16
CA PRO A 90 4.75 -7.42 21.22
C PRO A 90 5.98 -8.30 21.01
N PRO A 91 6.35 -8.63 19.78
CA PRO A 91 7.63 -9.26 19.55
C PRO A 91 8.63 -8.34 20.24
N LEU A 92 9.56 -8.88 21.00
CA LEU A 92 10.64 -8.13 21.68
C LEU A 92 11.41 -7.21 20.69
N LEU A 93 11.14 -7.34 19.41
CA LEU A 93 11.44 -6.47 18.29
C LEU A 93 10.17 -6.34 17.44
N SER A 94 9.31 -5.38 17.72
CA SER A 94 8.39 -4.87 16.73
C SER A 94 9.26 -4.19 15.66
N PHE A 95 9.56 -4.92 14.60
CA PHE A 95 10.15 -4.33 13.40
C PHE A 95 9.09 -3.43 12.79
N GLU A 96 9.00 -2.19 13.24
CA GLU A 96 8.30 -1.18 12.48
C GLU A 96 9.06 -1.04 11.17
N PRO A 97 8.38 -1.20 10.01
CA PRO A 97 9.05 -1.06 8.73
C PRO A 97 9.73 0.32 8.69
N SER A 98 10.97 0.35 8.27
CA SER A 98 11.67 1.63 8.09
C SER A 98 10.87 2.51 7.14
N ILE A 99 10.99 3.82 7.25
CA ILE A 99 10.33 4.75 6.31
C ILE A 99 10.73 4.44 4.87
N GLU A 100 11.94 3.94 4.66
CA GLU A 100 12.45 3.53 3.36
C GLU A 100 11.75 2.30 2.80
N ASP A 101 11.41 1.32 3.64
CA ASP A 101 10.62 0.15 3.23
C ASP A 101 9.20 0.56 2.85
N ILE A 102 8.64 1.55 3.55
CA ILE A 102 7.32 2.12 3.22
C ILE A 102 7.37 2.80 1.86
N PHE A 103 8.39 3.62 1.59
CA PHE A 103 8.57 4.25 0.28
C PHE A 103 8.75 3.23 -0.84
N ALA A 104 9.55 2.20 -0.62
CA ALA A 104 9.75 1.12 -1.60
C ALA A 104 8.45 0.37 -1.91
N LYS A 105 7.65 0.03 -0.88
CA LYS A 105 6.32 -0.60 -1.06
C LYS A 105 5.33 0.28 -1.81
N ALA A 106 5.42 1.61 -1.62
CA ALA A 106 4.60 2.57 -2.34
C ALA A 106 5.09 2.83 -3.78
N GLY A 107 6.21 2.23 -4.21
CA GLY A 107 6.81 2.42 -5.54
C GLY A 107 7.55 3.75 -5.69
N LEU A 108 7.94 4.41 -4.59
CA LEU A 108 8.53 5.74 -4.62
C LEU A 108 10.04 5.70 -4.76
N ASN A 109 10.58 6.65 -5.53
CA ASN A 109 12.01 6.89 -5.65
C ASN A 109 12.50 7.70 -4.43
N LYS A 110 13.52 7.20 -3.74
CA LYS A 110 14.12 7.85 -2.58
C LYS A 110 14.62 9.27 -2.84
N LYS A 111 15.01 9.57 -4.08
CA LYS A 111 15.60 10.85 -4.48
C LYS A 111 14.58 11.98 -4.65
N TYR A 112 13.30 11.68 -4.85
CA TYR A 112 12.29 12.69 -5.13
C TYR A 112 11.68 13.21 -3.83
N ASN A 113 11.92 14.49 -3.53
CA ASN A 113 11.35 15.21 -2.40
C ASN A 113 11.20 16.71 -2.72
N PHE A 114 10.49 17.44 -1.89
CA PHE A 114 10.32 18.88 -2.08
C PHE A 114 11.60 19.68 -1.84
N ASP A 115 12.52 19.20 -1.00
CA ASP A 115 13.74 19.94 -0.64
C ASP A 115 14.75 20.02 -1.79
N ASN A 116 14.71 19.03 -2.69
CA ASN A 116 15.58 19.03 -3.88
C ASN A 116 14.83 19.34 -5.19
N PHE A 117 13.62 19.88 -5.08
CA PHE A 117 12.84 20.38 -6.21
C PHE A 117 13.08 21.89 -6.36
N ALA A 118 13.85 22.29 -7.36
CA ALA A 118 14.07 23.69 -7.65
C ALA A 118 12.79 24.34 -8.19
N VAL A 119 12.47 25.54 -7.71
CA VAL A 119 11.25 26.29 -8.07
C VAL A 119 11.59 27.56 -8.80
N SER A 120 10.92 27.83 -9.93
CA SER A 120 10.94 29.09 -10.68
C SER A 120 9.53 29.42 -11.17
N THR A 121 9.39 30.49 -11.94
CA THR A 121 8.12 30.89 -12.57
C THR A 121 7.52 29.79 -13.45
N SER A 122 8.36 28.91 -14.05
CA SER A 122 7.95 27.84 -14.95
C SER A 122 7.23 26.68 -14.26
N ASN A 123 7.40 26.49 -12.94
CA ASN A 123 6.84 25.38 -12.19
C ASN A 123 6.24 25.73 -10.83
N GLN A 124 6.24 27.02 -10.44
CA GLN A 124 5.75 27.47 -9.13
C GLN A 124 4.28 27.11 -8.88
N VAL A 125 3.43 27.14 -9.92
CA VAL A 125 1.99 26.78 -9.78
C VAL A 125 1.84 25.32 -9.44
N ALA A 126 2.61 24.44 -10.10
CA ALA A 126 2.61 23.01 -9.81
C ALA A 126 3.15 22.72 -8.39
N TYR A 127 4.19 23.44 -7.97
CA TYR A 127 4.73 23.32 -6.63
C TYR A 127 3.71 23.76 -5.57
N ALA A 128 3.06 24.92 -5.75
CA ALA A 128 2.04 25.42 -4.83
C ALA A 128 0.81 24.48 -4.75
N ALA A 129 0.37 23.96 -5.90
CA ALA A 129 -0.72 22.98 -5.97
C ALA A 129 -0.36 21.66 -5.23
N ALA A 130 0.87 21.18 -5.42
CA ALA A 130 1.36 19.99 -4.72
C ALA A 130 1.40 20.18 -3.20
N GLN A 131 1.86 21.35 -2.72
CA GLN A 131 1.86 21.70 -1.30
C GLN A 131 0.43 21.80 -0.72
N ALA A 132 -0.51 22.35 -1.48
CA ALA A 132 -1.91 22.41 -1.08
C ALA A 132 -2.54 21.02 -0.94
N VAL A 133 -2.21 20.09 -1.87
CA VAL A 133 -2.64 18.69 -1.81
C VAL A 133 -2.09 17.97 -0.58
N VAL A 134 -0.83 18.20 -0.21
CA VAL A 134 -0.27 17.63 1.02
C VAL A 134 -1.06 18.08 2.25
N LYS A 135 -1.39 19.39 2.34
CA LYS A 135 -2.14 19.95 3.47
C LYS A 135 -3.59 19.46 3.55
N ASN A 136 -4.25 19.32 2.42
CA ASN A 136 -5.68 18.96 2.34
C ASN A 136 -5.91 17.90 1.25
N PRO A 137 -5.43 16.65 1.43
CA PRO A 137 -5.57 15.60 0.44
C PRO A 137 -7.05 15.24 0.21
N GLY A 138 -7.38 14.97 -1.04
CA GLY A 138 -8.74 14.61 -1.46
C GLY A 138 -9.70 15.78 -1.64
N SER A 139 -9.38 16.97 -1.12
CA SER A 139 -10.30 18.14 -1.15
C SER A 139 -9.72 19.38 -1.83
N ALA A 140 -8.42 19.63 -1.76
CA ALA A 140 -7.85 20.85 -2.34
C ALA A 140 -7.97 20.86 -3.88
N TYR A 141 -7.40 19.87 -4.53
CA TYR A 141 -7.39 19.71 -6.00
C TYR A 141 -7.43 18.20 -6.32
N ASN A 142 -8.59 17.67 -6.69
CA ASN A 142 -8.75 16.23 -6.93
C ASN A 142 -9.54 15.93 -8.22
N PRO A 143 -8.88 15.43 -9.28
CA PRO A 143 -7.46 15.10 -9.34
C PRO A 143 -6.55 16.34 -9.47
N LEU A 144 -5.28 16.19 -9.10
CA LEU A 144 -4.22 17.09 -9.54
C LEU A 144 -3.63 16.50 -10.83
N PHE A 145 -3.82 17.18 -11.93
CA PHE A 145 -3.33 16.75 -13.25
C PHE A 145 -2.13 17.61 -13.66
N LEU A 146 -0.95 17.01 -13.71
CA LEU A 146 0.32 17.67 -14.06
C LEU A 146 0.71 17.28 -15.49
N TYR A 147 0.85 18.24 -16.38
CA TYR A 147 1.32 17.95 -17.74
C TYR A 147 2.47 18.84 -18.15
N GLY A 148 3.15 18.46 -19.22
CA GLY A 148 4.31 19.20 -19.77
C GLY A 148 5.28 18.28 -20.47
N GLY A 149 6.33 18.84 -21.05
CA GLY A 149 7.35 18.14 -21.80
C GLY A 149 8.07 17.02 -21.03
N VAL A 150 8.94 16.30 -21.71
CA VAL A 150 9.77 15.27 -21.07
C VAL A 150 10.82 15.93 -20.17
N GLY A 151 11.01 15.39 -18.97
CA GLY A 151 12.07 15.85 -18.07
C GLY A 151 11.80 17.17 -17.35
N VAL A 152 10.57 17.72 -17.35
CA VAL A 152 10.25 18.98 -16.63
C VAL A 152 9.98 18.83 -15.14
N GLY A 153 10.00 17.59 -14.60
CA GLY A 153 9.85 17.34 -13.17
C GLY A 153 8.46 16.85 -12.71
N LYS A 154 7.55 16.48 -13.62
CA LYS A 154 6.20 15.97 -13.28
C LYS A 154 6.22 14.82 -12.26
N THR A 155 6.95 13.76 -12.57
CA THR A 155 7.11 12.59 -11.70
C THR A 155 7.76 12.94 -10.37
N HIS A 156 8.74 13.85 -10.38
CA HIS A 156 9.42 14.31 -9.18
C HIS A 156 8.43 14.96 -8.21
N ILE A 157 7.68 15.96 -8.67
CA ILE A 157 6.75 16.70 -7.80
C ILE A 157 5.60 15.81 -7.33
N ALA A 158 5.07 14.91 -8.20
CA ALA A 158 4.03 13.96 -7.83
C ALA A 158 4.50 13.02 -6.71
N GLN A 159 5.71 12.45 -6.83
CA GLN A 159 6.26 11.57 -5.79
C GLN A 159 6.67 12.33 -4.53
N SER A 160 7.03 13.62 -4.62
CA SER A 160 7.31 14.46 -3.45
C SER A 160 6.06 14.62 -2.56
N VAL A 161 4.86 14.75 -3.16
CA VAL A 161 3.59 14.75 -2.42
C VAL A 161 3.41 13.44 -1.67
N ALA A 162 3.58 12.30 -2.34
CA ALA A 162 3.44 10.98 -1.74
C ALA A 162 4.38 10.77 -0.56
N LYS A 163 5.64 11.16 -0.76
CA LYS A 163 6.68 11.05 0.26
C LYS A 163 6.33 11.89 1.48
N LYS A 164 5.94 13.15 1.27
CA LYS A 164 5.56 14.06 2.36
C LYS A 164 4.35 13.55 3.14
N MET A 165 3.34 13.03 2.44
CA MET A 165 2.16 12.43 3.09
C MET A 165 2.51 11.20 3.95
N LEU A 166 3.48 10.37 3.53
CA LEU A 166 3.94 9.22 4.31
C LEU A 166 4.87 9.60 5.46
N GLU A 167 5.60 10.71 5.35
CA GLU A 167 6.39 11.27 6.45
C GLU A 167 5.48 11.80 7.57
N GLU A 168 4.34 12.41 7.22
CA GLU A 168 3.34 12.91 8.17
C GLU A 168 2.52 11.78 8.81
N ASP A 169 2.18 10.75 8.03
CA ASP A 169 1.41 9.59 8.51
C ASP A 169 1.81 8.32 7.75
N ARG A 170 2.62 7.47 8.40
CA ARG A 170 3.13 6.19 7.86
C ARG A 170 2.05 5.15 7.57
N ASN A 171 0.84 5.32 8.12
CA ASN A 171 -0.26 4.37 7.93
C ASN A 171 -1.07 4.67 6.66
N LYS A 172 -0.86 5.81 6.01
CA LYS A 172 -1.54 6.13 4.75
C LYS A 172 -1.17 5.12 3.67
N LYS A 173 -2.18 4.68 2.95
CA LYS A 173 -2.02 3.79 1.80
C LYS A 173 -1.74 4.63 0.57
N VAL A 174 -0.50 4.71 0.20
CA VAL A 174 -0.01 5.46 -0.97
C VAL A 174 0.53 4.49 -2.00
N TYR A 175 0.21 4.73 -3.27
CA TYR A 175 0.76 3.93 -4.35
C TYR A 175 1.08 4.79 -5.58
N PHE A 176 2.30 4.63 -6.08
CA PHE A 176 2.77 5.19 -7.34
C PHE A 176 2.84 4.09 -8.40
N CYS A 177 2.28 4.34 -9.56
CA CYS A 177 2.25 3.38 -10.66
C CYS A 177 2.41 4.11 -12.00
N PRO A 178 3.37 3.71 -12.86
CA PRO A 178 3.35 4.10 -14.27
C PRO A 178 2.09 3.60 -14.98
N GLY A 179 1.55 4.37 -15.92
CA GLY A 179 0.32 4.04 -16.63
C GLY A 179 0.39 2.77 -17.47
N ASP A 180 1.57 2.43 -17.99
CA ASP A 180 1.83 1.17 -18.67
C ASP A 180 1.81 -0.02 -17.70
N ASN A 181 2.38 0.12 -16.49
CA ASN A 181 2.34 -0.91 -15.46
C ASN A 181 0.91 -1.15 -14.97
N PHE A 182 0.13 -0.08 -14.72
CA PHE A 182 -1.30 -0.20 -14.40
C PHE A 182 -2.04 -1.02 -15.45
N THR A 183 -1.77 -0.72 -16.73
CA THR A 183 -2.36 -1.42 -17.87
C THR A 183 -1.99 -2.90 -17.88
N ASN A 184 -0.69 -3.21 -17.74
CA ASN A 184 -0.18 -4.58 -17.79
C ASN A 184 -0.70 -5.42 -16.62
N GLU A 185 -0.67 -4.87 -15.39
CA GLU A 185 -1.22 -5.54 -14.21
C GLU A 185 -2.72 -5.85 -14.36
N LEU A 186 -3.50 -4.94 -14.95
CA LEU A 186 -4.91 -5.20 -15.19
C LEU A 186 -5.12 -6.32 -16.22
N ILE A 187 -4.40 -6.29 -17.34
CA ILE A 187 -4.49 -7.32 -18.38
C ILE A 187 -4.12 -8.71 -17.77
N GLU A 188 -3.05 -8.78 -17.00
CA GLU A 188 -2.65 -10.01 -16.30
C GLU A 188 -3.72 -10.48 -15.30
N SER A 189 -4.32 -9.54 -14.56
CA SER A 189 -5.37 -9.87 -13.61
C SER A 189 -6.65 -10.41 -14.27
N ILE A 190 -6.97 -9.92 -15.46
CA ILE A 190 -8.11 -10.43 -16.27
C ILE A 190 -7.78 -11.86 -16.75
N ARG A 191 -6.59 -12.07 -17.34
CA ARG A 191 -6.16 -13.40 -17.80
C ARG A 191 -6.10 -14.42 -16.67
N GLY A 192 -5.59 -14.01 -15.51
CA GLY A 192 -5.46 -14.85 -14.31
C GLY A 192 -6.73 -14.94 -13.46
N LYS A 193 -7.88 -14.40 -13.90
CA LYS A 193 -9.15 -14.35 -13.14
C LYS A 193 -9.00 -13.81 -11.71
N SER A 194 -8.08 -12.85 -11.52
CA SER A 194 -7.71 -12.30 -10.21
C SER A 194 -8.02 -10.79 -10.07
N THR A 195 -9.00 -10.29 -10.83
CA THR A 195 -9.41 -8.86 -10.82
C THR A 195 -9.84 -8.35 -9.44
N GLY A 196 -10.29 -9.23 -8.55
CA GLY A 196 -10.58 -8.89 -7.17
C GLY A 196 -9.35 -8.40 -6.39
N ARG A 197 -8.17 -9.02 -6.59
CA ARG A 197 -6.91 -8.59 -5.97
C ARG A 197 -6.44 -7.26 -6.54
N PHE A 198 -6.57 -7.05 -7.85
CA PHE A 198 -6.27 -5.79 -8.50
C PHE A 198 -7.10 -4.65 -7.89
N ARG A 199 -8.43 -4.85 -7.80
CA ARG A 199 -9.35 -3.87 -7.19
C ARG A 199 -9.02 -3.59 -5.72
N GLN A 200 -8.65 -4.61 -4.97
CA GLN A 200 -8.24 -4.44 -3.58
C GLN A 200 -6.95 -3.61 -3.45
N LYS A 201 -6.01 -3.76 -4.38
CA LYS A 201 -4.76 -2.99 -4.40
C LYS A 201 -5.00 -1.51 -4.70
N TYR A 202 -5.85 -1.20 -5.68
CA TYR A 202 -5.97 0.16 -6.23
C TYR A 202 -7.12 0.99 -5.68
N ARG A 203 -8.24 0.38 -5.22
CA ARG A 203 -9.46 1.13 -4.88
C ARG A 203 -9.53 1.66 -3.45
N TYR A 204 -8.60 1.26 -2.57
CA TYR A 204 -8.62 1.62 -1.14
C TYR A 204 -7.37 2.41 -0.74
N LEU A 205 -6.95 3.33 -1.58
CA LEU A 205 -5.76 4.16 -1.38
C LEU A 205 -6.15 5.53 -0.83
N ASN A 206 -5.29 6.09 0.02
CA ASN A 206 -5.37 7.48 0.43
C ASN A 206 -4.74 8.41 -0.62
N LEU A 207 -3.77 7.90 -1.40
CA LEU A 207 -3.20 8.58 -2.55
C LEU A 207 -2.84 7.58 -3.64
N LEU A 208 -3.37 7.81 -4.84
CA LEU A 208 -2.96 7.14 -6.07
C LEU A 208 -2.27 8.12 -7.00
N ILE A 209 -1.06 7.78 -7.43
CA ILE A 209 -0.35 8.51 -8.48
C ILE A 209 -0.24 7.61 -9.70
N ILE A 210 -0.75 8.06 -10.85
CA ILE A 210 -0.50 7.41 -12.14
C ILE A 210 0.38 8.33 -12.96
N ASP A 211 1.59 7.85 -13.25
CA ASP A 211 2.56 8.55 -14.09
C ASP A 211 2.34 8.19 -15.54
N ASP A 212 2.38 9.17 -16.42
CA ASP A 212 2.14 9.01 -17.86
C ASP A 212 0.78 8.34 -18.16
N ILE A 213 -0.31 8.96 -17.67
CA ILE A 213 -1.69 8.45 -17.80
C ILE A 213 -2.12 8.23 -19.26
N GLN A 214 -1.50 8.90 -20.25
CA GLN A 214 -1.79 8.72 -21.66
C GLN A 214 -1.63 7.26 -22.13
N PHE A 215 -0.92 6.41 -21.41
CA PHE A 215 -0.75 4.99 -21.75
C PHE A 215 -2.01 4.13 -21.58
N ILE A 216 -3.04 4.62 -20.88
CA ILE A 216 -4.34 3.94 -20.81
C ILE A 216 -5.22 4.22 -22.02
N ALA A 217 -4.93 5.28 -22.80
CA ALA A 217 -5.73 5.70 -23.90
C ALA A 217 -5.86 4.62 -25.00
N GLY A 218 -7.03 4.52 -25.63
CA GLY A 218 -7.33 3.52 -26.66
C GLY A 218 -7.54 2.09 -26.14
N LYS A 219 -7.54 1.86 -24.83
CA LYS A 219 -7.71 0.54 -24.19
C LYS A 219 -8.99 0.54 -23.35
N ASN A 220 -10.14 0.29 -23.97
CA ASN A 220 -11.46 0.45 -23.34
C ASN A 220 -11.58 -0.25 -21.98
N ALA A 221 -11.19 -1.54 -21.87
CA ALA A 221 -11.28 -2.27 -20.61
C ALA A 221 -10.40 -1.66 -19.50
N VAL A 222 -9.25 -1.06 -19.87
CA VAL A 222 -8.36 -0.38 -18.93
C VAL A 222 -8.96 0.94 -18.48
N GLN A 223 -9.53 1.70 -19.41
CA GLN A 223 -10.19 2.97 -19.11
C GLN A 223 -11.43 2.77 -18.22
N GLU A 224 -12.20 1.72 -18.47
CA GLU A 224 -13.35 1.36 -17.64
C GLU A 224 -12.95 1.03 -16.20
N GLU A 225 -11.95 0.15 -16.00
CA GLU A 225 -11.48 -0.21 -14.66
C GLU A 225 -10.82 0.99 -13.95
N PHE A 226 -10.09 1.84 -14.71
CA PHE A 226 -9.53 3.06 -14.17
C PHE A 226 -10.62 4.05 -13.73
N PHE A 227 -11.69 4.21 -14.50
CA PHE A 227 -12.83 5.04 -14.12
C PHE A 227 -13.48 4.58 -12.81
N HIS A 228 -13.66 3.28 -12.62
CA HIS A 228 -14.18 2.74 -11.37
C HIS A 228 -13.21 2.91 -10.20
N THR A 229 -11.91 2.75 -10.45
CA THR A 229 -10.86 2.98 -9.45
C THR A 229 -10.83 4.45 -9.02
N PHE A 230 -10.87 5.36 -9.99
CA PHE A 230 -10.93 6.80 -9.75
C PHE A 230 -12.11 7.18 -8.85
N ASN A 231 -13.32 6.74 -9.23
CA ASN A 231 -14.52 7.04 -8.45
C ASN A 231 -14.46 6.46 -7.03
N SER A 232 -13.93 5.25 -6.86
CA SER A 232 -13.78 4.61 -5.56
C SER A 232 -12.87 5.41 -4.62
N ILE A 233 -11.73 5.86 -5.13
CA ILE A 233 -10.76 6.67 -4.38
C ILE A 233 -11.37 8.04 -4.05
N ALA A 234 -11.91 8.72 -5.04
CA ALA A 234 -12.47 10.07 -4.85
C ALA A 234 -13.64 10.07 -3.86
N SER A 235 -14.55 9.08 -3.94
CA SER A 235 -15.69 8.97 -3.01
C SER A 235 -15.29 8.60 -1.58
N SER A 236 -14.13 7.95 -1.38
CA SER A 236 -13.59 7.67 -0.05
C SER A 236 -12.72 8.80 0.52
N GLY A 237 -12.64 9.95 -0.16
CA GLY A 237 -11.81 11.08 0.26
C GLY A 237 -10.32 10.90 -0.05
N GLY A 238 -9.95 9.91 -0.87
CA GLY A 238 -8.57 9.72 -1.31
C GLY A 238 -8.18 10.71 -2.41
N GLN A 239 -6.90 11.00 -2.51
CA GLN A 239 -6.31 11.91 -3.49
C GLN A 239 -5.86 11.15 -4.74
N ILE A 240 -6.01 11.78 -5.89
CA ILE A 240 -5.50 11.28 -7.16
C ILE A 240 -4.57 12.33 -7.77
N ILE A 241 -3.39 11.90 -8.22
CA ILE A 241 -2.45 12.71 -8.98
C ILE A 241 -2.16 11.99 -10.29
N LEU A 242 -2.29 12.71 -11.38
CA LEU A 242 -2.05 12.19 -12.72
C LEU A 242 -0.95 13.00 -13.38
N THR A 243 -0.04 12.34 -14.07
CA THR A 243 0.92 13.05 -14.93
C THR A 243 0.71 12.68 -16.39
N SER A 244 1.07 13.57 -17.31
CA SER A 244 0.99 13.34 -18.74
C SER A 244 2.02 14.20 -19.50
N ASP A 245 2.35 13.80 -20.73
CA ASP A 245 3.15 14.61 -21.65
C ASP A 245 2.32 15.73 -22.32
N ARG A 246 0.98 15.69 -22.17
CA ARG A 246 0.02 16.61 -22.80
C ARG A 246 -1.20 16.84 -21.94
N PRO A 247 -1.95 17.94 -22.15
CA PRO A 247 -3.19 18.21 -21.42
C PRO A 247 -4.27 17.14 -21.73
N PRO A 248 -5.27 16.96 -20.84
CA PRO A 248 -6.34 15.98 -21.04
C PRO A 248 -7.02 16.08 -22.41
N SER A 249 -7.27 17.30 -22.92
CA SER A 249 -7.89 17.55 -24.21
C SER A 249 -7.08 17.06 -25.43
N ALA A 250 -5.78 16.88 -25.29
CA ALA A 250 -4.89 16.39 -26.33
C ALA A 250 -4.61 14.88 -26.26
N ILE A 251 -5.15 14.17 -25.28
CA ILE A 251 -5.02 12.71 -25.17
C ILE A 251 -6.04 12.08 -26.12
N LYS A 252 -5.55 11.57 -27.27
CA LYS A 252 -6.39 10.89 -28.25
C LYS A 252 -6.93 9.57 -27.70
N ASN A 253 -8.16 9.20 -28.10
CA ASN A 253 -8.83 7.97 -27.69
C ASN A 253 -9.01 7.82 -26.17
N LEU A 254 -9.13 8.95 -25.46
CA LEU A 254 -9.57 9.00 -24.08
C LEU A 254 -11.10 9.10 -24.05
N GLU A 255 -11.76 8.27 -23.24
CA GLU A 255 -13.22 8.30 -23.09
C GLU A 255 -13.69 9.62 -22.44
N ASP A 256 -14.81 10.18 -22.90
CA ASP A 256 -15.37 11.46 -22.45
C ASP A 256 -15.59 11.51 -20.92
N ARG A 257 -15.99 10.38 -20.33
CA ARG A 257 -16.17 10.27 -18.87
C ARG A 257 -14.87 10.45 -18.10
N LEU A 258 -13.73 9.95 -18.60
CA LEU A 258 -12.41 10.17 -17.99
C LEU A 258 -11.91 11.57 -18.27
N HIS A 259 -12.11 12.08 -19.48
CA HIS A 259 -11.79 13.46 -19.81
C HIS A 259 -12.46 14.45 -18.84
N SER A 260 -13.78 14.28 -18.61
CA SER A 260 -14.53 15.07 -17.65
C SER A 260 -13.97 14.95 -16.21
N ARG A 261 -13.57 13.74 -15.80
CA ARG A 261 -12.95 13.54 -14.47
C ARG A 261 -11.61 14.21 -14.33
N PHE A 262 -10.77 14.18 -15.38
CA PHE A 262 -9.45 14.81 -15.34
C PHE A 262 -9.55 16.34 -15.26
N LEU A 263 -10.53 16.93 -15.91
CA LEU A 263 -10.82 18.36 -15.84
C LEU A 263 -11.57 18.80 -14.56
N GLY A 264 -12.14 17.86 -13.81
CA GLY A 264 -12.91 18.15 -12.59
C GLY A 264 -12.06 18.65 -11.41
N GLY A 265 -10.73 18.53 -11.51
CA GLY A 265 -9.77 19.02 -10.54
C GLY A 265 -8.93 20.19 -11.05
N LEU A 266 -7.67 20.24 -10.66
CA LEU A 266 -6.72 21.25 -11.13
C LEU A 266 -5.77 20.66 -12.17
N THR A 267 -5.76 21.25 -13.36
CA THR A 267 -4.82 20.91 -14.44
C THR A 267 -3.72 21.97 -14.50
N VAL A 268 -2.46 21.57 -14.39
CA VAL A 268 -1.30 22.47 -14.33
C VAL A 268 -0.30 22.10 -15.41
N ASP A 269 0.11 23.10 -16.19
CA ASP A 269 1.22 23.03 -17.14
C ASP A 269 2.56 23.27 -16.43
N ILE A 270 3.48 22.34 -16.59
CA ILE A 270 4.88 22.51 -16.14
C ILE A 270 5.71 22.78 -17.37
N GLN A 271 6.14 24.03 -17.51
CA GLN A 271 6.92 24.48 -18.67
C GLN A 271 8.36 23.99 -18.59
N SER A 272 9.04 24.05 -19.74
CA SER A 272 10.48 23.78 -19.79
C SER A 272 11.25 24.76 -18.88
N PRO A 273 12.27 24.26 -18.16
CA PRO A 273 13.01 25.10 -17.23
C PRO A 273 13.75 26.22 -17.96
N ASP A 274 13.67 27.43 -17.41
CA ASP A 274 14.47 28.57 -17.83
C ASP A 274 15.96 28.38 -17.48
N PHE A 275 16.81 29.27 -17.91
CA PHE A 275 18.27 29.18 -17.67
C PHE A 275 18.59 29.14 -16.17
N GLU A 276 17.90 29.95 -15.37
CA GLU A 276 18.13 30.05 -13.93
C GLU A 276 17.75 28.77 -13.22
N LEU A 277 16.59 28.22 -13.58
CA LEU A 277 16.13 26.93 -13.04
C LEU A 277 17.05 25.78 -13.44
N ARG A 278 17.53 25.74 -14.68
CA ARG A 278 18.50 24.74 -15.13
C ARG A 278 19.80 24.80 -14.33
N SER A 279 20.31 26.03 -14.10
CA SER A 279 21.51 26.24 -13.27
C SER A 279 21.29 25.76 -11.82
N ALA A 280 20.16 26.09 -11.22
CA ALA A 280 19.81 25.63 -9.89
C ALA A 280 19.68 24.10 -9.80
N ILE A 281 19.06 23.47 -10.79
CA ILE A 281 18.94 22.00 -10.88
C ILE A 281 20.33 21.35 -10.96
N LEU A 282 21.23 21.90 -11.78
CA LEU A 282 22.61 21.37 -11.89
C LEU A 282 23.34 21.43 -10.55
N LEU A 283 23.25 22.55 -9.84
CA LEU A 283 23.87 22.70 -8.51
C LEU A 283 23.31 21.72 -7.49
N ILE A 284 21.99 21.53 -7.47
CA ILE A 284 21.34 20.54 -6.61
C ILE A 284 21.84 19.13 -6.95
N LYS A 285 21.89 18.77 -8.23
CA LYS A 285 22.35 17.46 -8.68
C LYS A 285 23.84 17.22 -8.42
N ALA A 286 24.67 18.23 -8.57
CA ALA A 286 26.08 18.18 -8.20
C ALA A 286 26.26 17.93 -6.70
N LYS A 287 25.50 18.64 -5.86
CA LYS A 287 25.51 18.46 -4.41
C LYS A 287 25.03 17.06 -4.00
N GLU A 288 23.95 16.54 -4.58
CA GLU A 288 23.45 15.18 -4.32
C GLU A 288 24.49 14.09 -4.62
N LYS A 289 25.36 14.35 -5.59
CA LYS A 289 26.38 13.39 -6.03
C LYS A 289 27.78 13.68 -5.44
N ASN A 290 27.89 14.70 -4.58
CA ASN A 290 29.17 15.19 -4.04
C ASN A 290 30.17 15.57 -5.14
N ILE A 291 29.67 16.16 -6.24
CA ILE A 291 30.50 16.67 -7.34
C ILE A 291 30.77 18.15 -7.08
N ASN A 292 32.05 18.52 -7.04
CA ASN A 292 32.44 19.92 -7.00
C ASN A 292 32.48 20.45 -8.44
N ILE A 293 31.60 21.40 -8.76
CA ILE A 293 31.46 21.99 -10.11
C ILE A 293 31.60 23.51 -10.02
N ASP A 294 32.40 24.09 -10.93
CA ASP A 294 32.53 25.53 -11.04
C ASP A 294 31.25 26.16 -11.61
N ILE A 295 30.96 27.37 -11.15
CA ILE A 295 29.81 28.15 -11.62
C ILE A 295 29.83 28.46 -13.12
N GLU A 296 31.02 28.65 -13.71
CA GLU A 296 31.15 28.85 -15.14
C GLU A 296 30.80 27.57 -15.93
N ALA A 297 31.21 26.40 -15.44
CA ALA A 297 30.83 25.14 -16.04
C ALA A 297 29.29 24.90 -15.92
N VAL A 298 28.67 25.28 -14.79
CA VAL A 298 27.20 25.23 -14.62
C VAL A 298 26.51 26.08 -15.67
N LYS A 299 26.96 27.31 -15.90
CA LYS A 299 26.39 28.23 -16.91
C LYS A 299 26.48 27.64 -18.32
N ILE A 300 27.66 27.13 -18.70
CA ILE A 300 27.90 26.53 -20.02
C ILE A 300 26.96 25.33 -20.26
N ILE A 301 26.81 24.46 -19.26
CA ILE A 301 25.94 23.31 -19.37
C ILE A 301 24.49 23.75 -19.46
N ALA A 302 24.06 24.68 -18.59
CA ALA A 302 22.71 25.20 -18.55
C ALA A 302 22.28 25.95 -19.83
N GLU A 303 23.20 26.59 -20.52
CA GLU A 303 22.93 27.22 -21.83
C GLU A 303 22.65 26.19 -22.92
N ARG A 304 23.39 25.09 -22.94
CA ARG A 304 23.38 24.11 -24.03
C ARG A 304 22.30 23.02 -23.87
N ILE A 305 21.88 22.74 -22.67
CA ILE A 305 20.94 21.63 -22.35
C ILE A 305 19.68 22.21 -21.77
N THR A 306 18.56 21.89 -22.41
CA THR A 306 17.25 22.48 -22.08
C THR A 306 16.34 21.61 -21.23
N ASP A 307 16.63 20.31 -21.08
CA ASP A 307 15.83 19.38 -20.29
C ASP A 307 16.60 18.83 -19.08
N CYS A 308 15.89 18.54 -17.98
CA CYS A 308 16.51 18.16 -16.72
C CYS A 308 17.22 16.79 -16.77
N ARG A 309 16.79 15.86 -17.63
CA ARG A 309 17.45 14.55 -17.78
C ARG A 309 18.79 14.70 -18.49
N GLY A 310 18.81 15.54 -19.53
CA GLY A 310 20.04 15.90 -20.24
C GLY A 310 21.04 16.58 -19.32
N LEU A 311 20.59 17.49 -18.43
CA LEU A 311 21.44 18.14 -17.44
C LEU A 311 22.12 17.13 -16.51
N GLU A 312 21.39 16.18 -15.97
CA GLU A 312 21.96 15.13 -15.11
C GLU A 312 22.93 14.22 -15.88
N GLY A 313 22.56 13.86 -17.11
CA GLY A 313 23.43 13.05 -17.99
C GLY A 313 24.74 13.75 -18.32
N ALA A 314 24.70 15.05 -18.65
CA ALA A 314 25.89 15.85 -18.93
C ALA A 314 26.80 15.97 -17.70
N LEU A 315 26.25 16.29 -16.53
CA LEU A 315 26.99 16.36 -15.28
C LEU A 315 27.76 15.06 -15.00
N LEU A 316 27.08 13.91 -15.13
CA LEU A 316 27.72 12.61 -14.94
C LEU A 316 28.79 12.30 -15.98
N SER A 317 28.54 12.65 -17.24
CA SER A 317 29.50 12.40 -18.33
C SER A 317 30.78 13.22 -18.16
N ILE A 318 30.65 14.48 -17.73
CA ILE A 318 31.80 15.36 -17.46
C ILE A 318 32.54 14.83 -16.22
N TYR A 319 31.82 14.53 -15.13
CA TYR A 319 32.44 14.00 -13.92
C TYR A 319 33.22 12.70 -14.17
N ALA A 320 32.68 11.79 -14.97
CA ALA A 320 33.36 10.54 -15.29
C ALA A 320 34.67 10.77 -16.09
N LYS A 321 34.71 11.80 -16.95
CA LYS A 321 35.90 12.15 -17.71
C LYS A 321 37.01 12.78 -16.83
N VAL A 322 36.60 13.63 -15.88
CA VAL A 322 37.54 14.37 -15.02
C VAL A 322 37.97 13.53 -13.81
N PHE A 323 37.15 12.58 -13.35
CA PHE A 323 37.49 11.72 -12.22
C PHE A 323 38.80 10.93 -12.39
N GLY A 324 39.20 10.64 -13.65
CA GLY A 324 40.47 9.99 -13.99
C GLY A 324 41.67 10.92 -13.95
N THR A 325 41.48 12.26 -14.00
CA THR A 325 42.57 13.26 -14.16
C THR A 325 42.88 14.03 -12.87
N LYS A 326 42.12 13.83 -11.76
CA LYS A 326 42.21 14.60 -10.50
C LYS A 326 42.00 16.12 -10.65
N GLU A 327 41.41 16.57 -11.73
CA GLU A 327 41.09 17.98 -11.96
C GLU A 327 39.67 18.28 -11.42
N GLN A 328 39.45 19.56 -11.03
CA GLN A 328 38.09 20.05 -10.69
C GLN A 328 37.34 20.34 -12.00
N ILE A 329 36.00 20.12 -11.94
CA ILE A 329 35.13 20.48 -13.07
C ILE A 329 34.77 21.95 -13.02
#